data_d053e149a38266f4e775e0a5be67bee4
#
_entry.id   d053e149a38266f4e775e0a5be67bee4
#
_cell.length_a   1.000
_cell.length_b   1.000
_cell.length_c   1.000
_cell.angle_alpha   90.00
_cell.angle_beta   90.00
_cell.angle_gamma   90.00
#
_symmetry.space_group_name_H-M   'P 1'
#
loop_
_entity.id
_entity.type
_entity.pdbx_description
1 polymer ?
#
loop_
_entity_poly.entity_id
_entity_poly.type
_entity_poly.pdbx_seq_one_letter_code
_entity_poly.pdbx_strand_id
1 'polypeptide(L)'
;MKNVQIYPSKILYIPNDIFSKRLFNLSNEEYRRAIEERELLTVVEKKNHRKFGDIISPFRISVKKNADFNIFEPLDQFDFAVLCACISEWNKGNRLTTPSVIYRAISGKVGDFDANPSKTQLANILKSVNKLMCTRIGINMTKVCEKLKYNGGNEFKITSEILPCKYLTETTVNGSETTVISFDRESPMWEIAAKVKNHQVLSCDAELLNVPEQKNTRLNVAIKFYVLRRVLEICAHRKQMLPVITLDDIFQKCRLTNAHREIKKRVREIFIEFVEHLQKKKKVKSFQIQINETTISPYYI
;
A
#
# COMPACT_ATOMS: atom_id res chain seq x y z
N MET A 1 22.58 2.29 -25.41
CA MET A 1 22.51 2.66 -23.98
C MET A 1 23.11 1.54 -23.16
N LYS A 2 23.94 1.81 -22.15
CA LYS A 2 24.40 0.78 -21.21
C LYS A 2 23.16 0.21 -20.54
N ASN A 3 23.02 -1.13 -20.50
CA ASN A 3 21.95 -1.78 -19.74
C ASN A 3 21.99 -1.29 -18.29
N VAL A 4 21.11 -0.36 -17.95
CA VAL A 4 20.99 0.13 -16.56
C VAL A 4 20.24 -0.95 -15.81
N GLN A 5 20.96 -1.74 -15.05
CA GLN A 5 20.37 -2.74 -14.18
C GLN A 5 19.73 -2.03 -12.98
N ILE A 6 18.41 -1.99 -12.94
CA ILE A 6 17.66 -1.38 -11.84
C ILE A 6 17.51 -2.43 -10.73
N TYR A 7 18.04 -2.11 -9.56
CA TYR A 7 17.92 -2.95 -8.37
C TYR A 7 16.75 -2.48 -7.50
N PRO A 8 15.91 -3.36 -6.99
CA PRO A 8 14.81 -2.98 -6.09
C PRO A 8 15.33 -2.34 -4.81
N SER A 9 14.52 -1.46 -4.22
CA SER A 9 14.79 -0.91 -2.90
C SER A 9 14.73 -2.02 -1.84
N LYS A 10 15.75 -2.06 -0.97
CA LYS A 10 15.73 -2.95 0.20
C LYS A 10 14.77 -2.48 1.27
N ILE A 11 14.52 -1.18 1.34
CA ILE A 11 13.59 -0.59 2.31
C ILE A 11 12.27 -0.32 1.61
N LEU A 12 11.19 -0.79 2.22
CA LEU A 12 9.83 -0.51 1.83
C LEU A 12 9.29 0.63 2.69
N TYR A 13 8.88 1.72 2.05
CA TYR A 13 8.23 2.87 2.68
C TYR A 13 6.72 2.79 2.52
N ILE A 14 5.99 2.88 3.62
CA ILE A 14 4.54 2.70 3.67
C ILE A 14 3.88 3.97 4.20
N PRO A 15 3.18 4.75 3.35
CA PRO A 15 2.33 5.83 3.83
C PRO A 15 1.28 5.30 4.82
N ASN A 16 1.29 5.84 6.03
CA ASN A 16 0.42 5.37 7.12
C ASN A 16 -0.56 6.45 7.59
N ASP A 17 -0.73 7.48 6.79
CA ASP A 17 -1.70 8.54 7.02
C ASP A 17 -3.15 8.05 6.86
N ILE A 18 -4.08 8.86 7.36
CA ILE A 18 -5.49 8.51 7.38
C ILE A 18 -6.11 8.45 5.97
N PHE A 19 -5.61 9.25 5.02
CA PHE A 19 -6.11 9.25 3.63
C PHE A 19 -5.67 7.98 2.91
N SER A 20 -4.40 7.58 3.03
CA SER A 20 -3.89 6.33 2.51
C SER A 20 -4.67 5.13 3.05
N LYS A 21 -4.90 5.10 4.38
CA LYS A 21 -5.69 4.03 5.00
C LYS A 21 -7.11 3.99 4.48
N ARG A 22 -7.76 5.14 4.31
CA ARG A 22 -9.14 5.21 3.83
C ARG A 22 -9.24 4.78 2.37
N LEU A 23 -8.38 5.29 1.51
CA LEU A 23 -8.41 5.05 0.07
C LEU A 23 -8.33 3.56 -0.28
N PHE A 24 -7.40 2.83 0.34
CA PHE A 24 -7.19 1.41 0.07
C PHE A 24 -8.10 0.47 0.89
N ASN A 25 -9.06 1.02 1.62
CA ASN A 25 -10.03 0.29 2.43
C ASN A 25 -11.49 0.65 2.10
N LEU A 26 -11.75 1.40 1.04
CA LEU A 26 -13.11 1.71 0.62
C LEU A 26 -13.86 0.43 0.23
N SER A 27 -15.13 0.32 0.61
CA SER A 27 -16.01 -0.71 0.09
C SER A 27 -16.30 -0.48 -1.39
N ASN A 28 -16.79 -1.50 -2.08
CA ASN A 28 -17.20 -1.37 -3.48
C ASN A 28 -18.27 -0.30 -3.66
N GLU A 29 -19.22 -0.24 -2.74
CA GLU A 29 -20.32 0.72 -2.75
C GLU A 29 -19.83 2.16 -2.53
N GLU A 30 -19.00 2.39 -1.51
CA GLU A 30 -18.41 3.71 -1.25
C GLU A 30 -17.59 4.21 -2.44
N TYR A 31 -16.80 3.32 -3.05
CA TYR A 31 -15.98 3.67 -4.21
C TYR A 31 -16.86 4.01 -5.42
N ARG A 32 -17.92 3.23 -5.68
CA ARG A 32 -18.87 3.48 -6.74
C ARG A 32 -19.53 4.86 -6.54
N ARG A 33 -20.10 5.13 -5.37
CA ARG A 33 -20.71 6.42 -5.05
C ARG A 33 -19.73 7.59 -5.26
N ALA A 34 -18.49 7.44 -4.81
CA ALA A 34 -17.47 8.47 -5.01
C ALA A 34 -17.21 8.78 -6.50
N ILE A 35 -17.27 7.77 -7.38
CA ILE A 35 -16.99 7.91 -8.81
C ILE A 35 -18.23 8.35 -9.59
N GLU A 36 -19.38 7.68 -9.41
CA GLU A 36 -20.61 7.91 -10.16
C GLU A 36 -21.32 9.18 -9.70
N GLU A 37 -21.52 9.32 -8.39
CA GLU A 37 -22.28 10.39 -7.78
C GLU A 37 -21.39 11.58 -7.40
N ARG A 38 -20.08 11.45 -7.63
CA ARG A 38 -19.06 12.44 -7.21
C ARG A 38 -19.15 12.79 -5.72
N GLU A 39 -19.57 11.80 -4.93
CA GLU A 39 -19.71 11.96 -3.49
C GLU A 39 -18.37 12.37 -2.87
N LEU A 40 -18.45 13.32 -1.95
CA LEU A 40 -17.30 13.78 -1.17
C LEU A 40 -17.04 12.80 -0.02
N LEU A 41 -15.99 12.03 -0.11
CA LEU A 41 -15.56 11.15 0.96
C LEU A 41 -14.97 11.96 2.10
N THR A 42 -15.21 11.50 3.33
CA THR A 42 -14.77 12.21 4.53
C THR A 42 -13.87 11.34 5.38
N VAL A 43 -12.82 11.94 5.87
CA VAL A 43 -11.92 11.33 6.85
C VAL A 43 -12.01 12.12 8.12
N VAL A 44 -12.25 11.43 9.23
CA VAL A 44 -12.33 12.05 10.56
C VAL A 44 -11.15 11.58 11.39
N GLU A 45 -10.23 12.48 11.72
CA GLU A 45 -9.17 12.22 12.68
C GLU A 45 -9.65 12.60 14.07
N LYS A 46 -10.00 11.60 14.88
CA LYS A 46 -10.36 11.79 16.29
C LYS A 46 -9.07 12.04 17.08
N LYS A 47 -8.86 13.27 17.53
CA LYS A 47 -7.80 13.57 18.50
C LYS A 47 -8.40 13.61 19.89
N ASN A 48 -7.95 12.68 20.76
CA ASN A 48 -8.34 12.60 22.18
C ASN A 48 -7.89 13.82 23.02
N HIS A 49 -7.55 14.93 22.40
CA HIS A 49 -7.21 16.16 23.11
C HIS A 49 -8.43 17.06 23.24
N ARG A 50 -8.86 17.27 24.49
CA ARG A 50 -9.98 18.18 24.89
C ARG A 50 -9.94 19.59 24.25
N LYS A 51 -8.83 20.01 23.63
CA LYS A 51 -8.66 21.33 23.01
C LYS A 51 -8.92 21.39 21.49
N PHE A 52 -8.98 20.28 20.76
CA PHE A 52 -8.88 20.34 19.30
C PHE A 52 -9.98 19.59 18.54
N GLY A 53 -11.08 19.18 19.10
CA GLY A 53 -12.16 18.52 18.34
C GLY A 53 -11.73 17.61 17.18
N ASP A 54 -12.65 16.93 16.55
CA ASP A 54 -12.37 16.10 15.39
C ASP A 54 -11.92 16.92 14.18
N ILE A 55 -10.88 16.48 13.47
CA ILE A 55 -10.48 17.07 12.19
C ILE A 55 -11.22 16.31 11.09
N ILE A 56 -12.11 17.01 10.42
CA ILE A 56 -12.85 16.50 9.29
C ILE A 56 -12.18 16.99 8.02
N SER A 57 -11.68 16.07 7.20
CA SER A 57 -11.01 16.39 5.93
C SER A 57 -11.73 15.70 4.78
N PRO A 58 -12.38 16.47 3.90
CA PRO A 58 -12.99 15.91 2.71
C PRO A 58 -11.97 15.57 1.64
N PHE A 59 -12.21 14.50 0.89
CA PHE A 59 -11.42 14.18 -0.28
C PHE A 59 -12.31 13.62 -1.41
N ARG A 60 -11.88 13.83 -2.64
CA ARG A 60 -12.56 13.37 -3.84
C ARG A 60 -11.72 12.33 -4.56
N ILE A 61 -12.39 11.39 -5.20
CA ILE A 61 -11.79 10.41 -6.09
C ILE A 61 -12.42 10.60 -7.47
N SER A 62 -11.59 10.56 -8.49
CA SER A 62 -12.05 10.45 -9.88
C SER A 62 -11.16 9.47 -10.64
N VAL A 63 -11.70 8.82 -11.65
CA VAL A 63 -10.95 7.85 -12.46
C VAL A 63 -11.03 8.29 -13.92
N LYS A 64 -9.87 8.33 -14.58
CA LYS A 64 -9.81 8.52 -16.03
C LYS A 64 -10.34 7.26 -16.70
N LYS A 65 -11.21 7.42 -17.69
CA LYS A 65 -11.66 6.28 -18.50
C LYS A 65 -10.47 5.67 -19.20
N ASN A 66 -10.27 4.39 -18.96
CA ASN A 66 -9.30 3.57 -19.67
C ASN A 66 -10.01 2.28 -20.07
N ALA A 67 -9.82 1.85 -21.31
CA ALA A 67 -10.45 0.65 -21.86
C ALA A 67 -10.02 -0.65 -21.18
N ASP A 68 -8.87 -0.64 -20.51
CA ASP A 68 -8.19 -1.87 -20.05
C ASP A 68 -8.62 -2.36 -18.65
N PHE A 69 -9.44 -1.60 -17.92
CA PHE A 69 -9.94 -2.05 -16.63
C PHE A 69 -11.28 -1.43 -16.23
N ASN A 70 -11.98 -2.11 -15.32
CA ASN A 70 -13.23 -1.60 -14.79
C ASN A 70 -12.95 -0.42 -13.85
N ILE A 71 -13.42 0.78 -14.21
CA ILE A 71 -13.25 2.02 -13.45
C ILE A 71 -13.89 1.96 -12.05
N PHE A 72 -14.84 1.03 -11.85
CA PHE A 72 -15.50 0.83 -10.54
C PHE A 72 -14.82 -0.23 -9.68
N GLU A 73 -13.71 -0.82 -10.14
CA GLU A 73 -12.91 -1.72 -9.32
C GLU A 73 -12.06 -0.89 -8.33
N PRO A 74 -12.39 -0.87 -7.04
CA PRO A 74 -11.67 -0.06 -6.08
C PRO A 74 -10.25 -0.57 -5.85
N LEU A 75 -9.39 0.33 -5.38
CA LEU A 75 -8.03 0.00 -4.97
C LEU A 75 -8.04 -0.91 -3.75
N ASP A 76 -7.17 -1.91 -3.73
CA ASP A 76 -7.05 -2.90 -2.66
C ASP A 76 -5.65 -2.95 -2.02
N GLN A 77 -5.40 -3.90 -1.12
CA GLN A 77 -4.13 -4.04 -0.42
C GLN A 77 -2.97 -4.47 -1.33
N PHE A 78 -3.25 -5.14 -2.45
CA PHE A 78 -2.24 -5.42 -3.46
C PHE A 78 -1.83 -4.14 -4.20
N ASP A 79 -2.81 -3.32 -4.60
CA ASP A 79 -2.55 -2.03 -5.23
C ASP A 79 -1.75 -1.11 -4.29
N PHE A 80 -2.03 -1.20 -2.98
CA PHE A 80 -1.26 -0.46 -1.98
C PHE A 80 0.19 -0.97 -1.87
N ALA A 81 0.42 -2.27 -1.88
CA ALA A 81 1.77 -2.83 -1.90
C ALA A 81 2.57 -2.36 -3.13
N VAL A 82 1.94 -2.37 -4.31
CA VAL A 82 2.54 -1.85 -5.56
C VAL A 82 2.88 -0.37 -5.44
N LEU A 83 1.98 0.46 -4.91
CA LEU A 83 2.26 1.88 -4.66
C LEU A 83 3.45 2.07 -3.72
N CYS A 84 3.51 1.32 -2.62
CA CYS A 84 4.62 1.41 -1.66
C CYS A 84 5.96 1.02 -2.28
N ALA A 85 5.99 0.01 -3.17
CA ALA A 85 7.18 -0.33 -3.93
C ALA A 85 7.61 0.82 -4.85
N CYS A 86 6.67 1.44 -5.59
CA CYS A 86 6.97 2.60 -6.44
C CYS A 86 7.49 3.80 -5.63
N ILE A 87 6.88 4.10 -4.48
CA ILE A 87 7.34 5.14 -3.56
C ILE A 87 8.77 4.84 -3.08
N SER A 88 9.06 3.58 -2.78
CA SER A 88 10.39 3.17 -2.31
C SER A 88 11.46 3.31 -3.38
N GLU A 89 11.13 3.01 -4.65
CA GLU A 89 12.02 3.27 -5.78
C GLU A 89 12.27 4.77 -5.96
N TRP A 90 11.22 5.59 -5.91
CA TRP A 90 11.35 7.04 -5.96
C TRP A 90 12.27 7.59 -4.87
N ASN A 91 12.09 7.15 -3.63
CA ASN A 91 12.90 7.60 -2.48
C ASN A 91 14.35 7.14 -2.55
N LYS A 92 14.62 6.02 -3.23
CA LYS A 92 15.97 5.58 -3.55
C LYS A 92 16.67 6.44 -4.62
N GLY A 93 15.92 7.32 -5.28
CA GLY A 93 16.40 8.15 -6.37
C GLY A 93 16.13 7.59 -7.77
N ASN A 94 15.52 6.40 -7.86
CA ASN A 94 15.16 5.80 -9.14
C ASN A 94 13.97 6.54 -9.76
N ARG A 95 14.14 7.05 -10.97
CA ARG A 95 13.06 7.68 -11.75
C ARG A 95 12.42 6.73 -12.75
N LEU A 96 13.04 5.56 -12.92
CA LEU A 96 12.59 4.47 -13.78
C LEU A 96 12.49 3.19 -12.94
N THR A 97 11.51 2.37 -13.22
CA THR A 97 11.38 1.04 -12.63
C THR A 97 10.75 0.07 -13.66
N THR A 98 10.73 -1.20 -13.34
CA THR A 98 10.08 -2.22 -14.17
C THR A 98 9.09 -3.05 -13.33
N PRO A 99 8.10 -3.70 -13.95
CA PRO A 99 7.21 -4.60 -13.24
C PRO A 99 7.96 -5.71 -12.47
N SER A 100 9.10 -6.18 -12.99
CA SER A 100 9.94 -7.17 -12.30
C SER A 100 10.59 -6.63 -11.03
N VAL A 101 11.05 -5.38 -11.05
CA VAL A 101 11.60 -4.70 -9.86
C VAL A 101 10.52 -4.54 -8.78
N ILE A 102 9.33 -4.08 -9.18
CA ILE A 102 8.17 -3.97 -8.28
C ILE A 102 7.82 -5.34 -7.69
N TYR A 103 7.77 -6.40 -8.53
CA TYR A 103 7.51 -7.76 -8.07
C TYR A 103 8.49 -8.19 -6.97
N ARG A 104 9.78 -7.98 -7.17
CA ARG A 104 10.80 -8.35 -6.17
C ARG A 104 10.61 -7.60 -4.87
N ALA A 105 10.26 -6.31 -4.92
CA ALA A 105 9.99 -5.51 -3.73
C ALA A 105 8.77 -6.03 -2.94
N ILE A 106 7.61 -6.26 -3.61
CA ILE A 106 6.37 -6.71 -2.93
C ILE A 106 6.37 -8.19 -2.55
N SER A 107 7.29 -8.99 -3.12
CA SER A 107 7.48 -10.40 -2.76
C SER A 107 8.60 -10.61 -1.74
N GLY A 108 9.35 -9.56 -1.40
CA GLY A 108 10.49 -9.63 -0.50
C GLY A 108 11.76 -10.24 -1.12
N LYS A 109 11.78 -10.42 -2.44
CA LYS A 109 12.90 -11.05 -3.17
C LYS A 109 13.91 -10.03 -3.69
N VAL A 110 14.20 -9.02 -2.88
CA VAL A 110 15.04 -7.88 -3.30
C VAL A 110 16.50 -8.24 -3.60
N GLY A 111 17.02 -9.30 -2.99
CA GLY A 111 18.38 -9.82 -3.23
C GLY A 111 18.43 -10.99 -4.23
N ASP A 112 17.27 -11.49 -4.66
CA ASP A 112 17.17 -12.64 -5.58
C ASP A 112 16.96 -12.15 -7.02
N PHE A 113 18.05 -12.06 -7.78
CA PHE A 113 18.01 -11.57 -9.16
C PHE A 113 17.46 -12.61 -10.14
N ASP A 114 17.44 -13.88 -9.76
CA ASP A 114 16.92 -14.98 -10.54
C ASP A 114 15.40 -15.17 -10.31
N ALA A 115 14.84 -14.45 -9.33
CA ALA A 115 13.41 -14.44 -9.08
C ALA A 115 12.66 -13.76 -10.24
N ASN A 116 12.34 -14.55 -11.25
CA ASN A 116 11.56 -14.09 -12.39
C ASN A 116 10.07 -14.23 -12.13
N PRO A 117 9.30 -13.13 -12.23
CA PRO A 117 7.86 -13.18 -12.09
C PRO A 117 7.24 -13.91 -13.30
N SER A 118 6.17 -14.65 -13.05
CA SER A 118 5.35 -15.23 -14.12
C SER A 118 4.62 -14.13 -14.92
N LYS A 119 4.18 -14.47 -16.13
CA LYS A 119 3.36 -13.56 -16.97
C LYS A 119 2.13 -13.04 -16.21
N THR A 120 1.46 -13.90 -15.43
CA THR A 120 0.30 -13.50 -14.63
C THR A 120 0.68 -12.50 -13.51
N GLN A 121 1.83 -12.68 -12.87
CA GLN A 121 2.30 -11.75 -11.83
C GLN A 121 2.65 -10.40 -12.44
N LEU A 122 3.32 -10.36 -13.58
CA LEU A 122 3.60 -9.13 -14.32
C LEU A 122 2.31 -8.42 -14.73
N ALA A 123 1.34 -9.14 -15.30
CA ALA A 123 0.04 -8.59 -15.69
C ALA A 123 -0.72 -7.99 -14.49
N ASN A 124 -0.70 -8.65 -13.33
CA ASN A 124 -1.32 -8.12 -12.10
C ASN A 124 -0.66 -6.81 -11.64
N ILE A 125 0.66 -6.71 -11.74
CA ILE A 125 1.39 -5.49 -11.39
C ILE A 125 1.05 -4.37 -12.36
N LEU A 126 1.09 -4.63 -13.67
CA LEU A 126 0.72 -3.64 -14.69
C LEU A 126 -0.73 -3.18 -14.53
N LYS A 127 -1.67 -4.09 -14.27
CA LYS A 127 -3.05 -3.73 -13.94
C LYS A 127 -3.13 -2.80 -12.73
N SER A 128 -2.37 -3.09 -11.67
CA SER A 128 -2.31 -2.27 -10.46
C SER A 128 -1.72 -0.88 -10.74
N VAL A 129 -0.61 -0.81 -11.49
CA VAL A 129 -0.01 0.47 -11.90
C VAL A 129 -0.99 1.30 -12.71
N ASN A 130 -1.70 0.68 -13.67
CA ASN A 130 -2.74 1.35 -14.47
C ASN A 130 -3.86 1.93 -13.59
N LYS A 131 -4.34 1.17 -12.61
CA LYS A 131 -5.35 1.66 -11.65
C LYS A 131 -4.85 2.88 -10.89
N LEU A 132 -3.60 2.83 -10.40
CA LEU A 132 -2.99 3.93 -9.64
C LEU A 132 -2.74 5.18 -10.50
N MET A 133 -2.32 5.01 -11.76
CA MET A 133 -2.14 6.09 -12.74
C MET A 133 -3.46 6.76 -13.12
N CYS A 134 -4.52 5.98 -13.27
CA CYS A 134 -5.81 6.48 -13.71
C CYS A 134 -6.66 7.03 -12.56
N THR A 135 -6.37 6.66 -11.32
CA THR A 135 -7.10 7.16 -10.15
C THR A 135 -6.49 8.49 -9.70
N ARG A 136 -7.34 9.53 -9.72
CA ARG A 136 -6.98 10.88 -9.28
C ARG A 136 -7.66 11.19 -7.95
N ILE A 137 -6.92 11.81 -7.05
CA ILE A 137 -7.43 12.26 -5.75
C ILE A 137 -7.38 13.78 -5.67
N GLY A 138 -8.38 14.34 -5.00
CA GLY A 138 -8.42 15.74 -4.60
C GLY A 138 -8.61 15.83 -3.09
N ILE A 139 -7.61 16.31 -2.36
CA ILE A 139 -7.62 16.38 -0.89
C ILE A 139 -7.44 17.84 -0.48
N ASN A 140 -8.33 18.32 0.40
CA ASN A 140 -8.16 19.60 1.05
C ASN A 140 -7.63 19.38 2.46
N MET A 141 -6.38 19.76 2.68
CA MET A 141 -5.68 19.60 3.95
C MET A 141 -5.55 20.93 4.73
N THR A 142 -6.18 22.00 4.28
CA THR A 142 -6.06 23.33 4.89
C THR A 142 -6.29 23.28 6.41
N LYS A 143 -7.40 22.67 6.86
CA LYS A 143 -7.69 22.52 8.29
C LYS A 143 -6.65 21.69 9.06
N VAL A 144 -6.06 20.69 8.42
CA VAL A 144 -4.99 19.87 9.01
C VAL A 144 -3.72 20.71 9.16
N CYS A 145 -3.38 21.47 8.12
CA CYS A 145 -2.21 22.34 8.10
C CYS A 145 -2.31 23.47 9.11
N GLU A 146 -3.48 24.11 9.23
CA GLU A 146 -3.75 25.14 10.24
C GLU A 146 -3.53 24.61 11.67
N LYS A 147 -4.14 23.44 11.98
CA LYS A 147 -4.02 22.84 13.32
C LYS A 147 -2.61 22.35 13.65
N LEU A 148 -1.86 21.91 12.65
CA LEU A 148 -0.48 21.45 12.80
C LEU A 148 0.54 22.57 12.66
N LYS A 149 0.11 23.81 12.39
CA LYS A 149 0.96 24.97 12.09
C LYS A 149 1.95 24.69 10.97
N TYR A 150 1.51 23.92 9.99
CA TYR A 150 2.27 23.60 8.79
C TYR A 150 2.00 24.67 7.73
N ASN A 151 3.02 25.08 7.01
CA ASN A 151 2.93 26.03 5.90
C ASN A 151 2.28 27.40 6.26
N GLY A 152 2.46 27.86 7.52
CA GLY A 152 1.96 29.15 7.96
C GLY A 152 0.43 29.30 7.98
N GLY A 153 -0.32 28.18 7.91
CA GLY A 153 -1.78 28.19 7.87
C GLY A 153 -2.38 28.46 6.49
N ASN A 154 -1.55 28.49 5.43
CA ASN A 154 -2.02 28.69 4.07
C ASN A 154 -2.86 27.53 3.57
N GLU A 155 -3.71 27.80 2.57
CA GLU A 155 -4.51 26.77 1.92
C GLU A 155 -3.61 25.67 1.30
N PHE A 156 -3.88 24.42 1.65
CA PHE A 156 -3.15 23.27 1.13
C PHE A 156 -4.10 22.27 0.48
N LYS A 157 -4.12 22.28 -0.83
CA LYS A 157 -4.93 21.36 -1.65
C LYS A 157 -4.01 20.55 -2.55
N ILE A 158 -4.22 19.26 -2.59
CA ILE A 158 -3.55 18.34 -3.52
C ILE A 158 -4.59 17.82 -4.50
N THR A 159 -4.31 17.93 -5.79
CA THR A 159 -5.10 17.29 -6.85
C THR A 159 -4.13 16.62 -7.82
N SER A 160 -4.09 15.30 -7.80
CA SER A 160 -3.11 14.52 -8.58
C SER A 160 -3.57 13.09 -8.79
N GLU A 161 -2.98 12.42 -9.77
CA GLU A 161 -2.96 10.96 -9.86
C GLU A 161 -2.25 10.38 -8.64
N ILE A 162 -2.70 9.20 -8.16
CA ILE A 162 -2.09 8.51 -7.01
C ILE A 162 -0.64 8.13 -7.32
N LEU A 163 -0.40 7.67 -8.55
CA LEU A 163 0.93 7.37 -9.06
C LEU A 163 1.16 8.15 -10.37
N PRO A 164 1.76 9.34 -10.30
CA PRO A 164 2.09 10.13 -11.48
C PRO A 164 3.25 9.50 -12.27
N CYS A 165 2.94 8.70 -13.26
CA CYS A 165 3.94 8.01 -14.09
C CYS A 165 3.39 7.75 -15.49
N LYS A 166 4.28 7.28 -16.37
CA LYS A 166 3.95 6.85 -17.73
C LYS A 166 4.68 5.57 -18.07
N TYR A 167 4.19 4.85 -19.07
CA TYR A 167 4.90 3.71 -19.64
C TYR A 167 5.84 4.17 -20.75
N LEU A 168 7.01 3.54 -20.78
CA LEU A 168 7.95 3.56 -21.87
C LEU A 168 8.14 2.12 -22.33
N THR A 169 8.13 1.90 -23.63
CA THR A 169 8.47 0.58 -24.19
C THR A 169 9.90 0.65 -24.69
N GLU A 170 10.75 -0.19 -24.16
CA GLU A 170 12.11 -0.37 -24.64
C GLU A 170 12.15 -1.65 -25.48
N THR A 171 12.47 -1.51 -26.75
CA THR A 171 12.67 -2.66 -27.65
C THR A 171 14.16 -2.97 -27.70
N THR A 172 14.51 -4.19 -27.31
CA THR A 172 15.91 -4.65 -27.37
C THR A 172 16.31 -4.96 -28.80
N VAL A 173 17.61 -5.04 -29.05
CA VAL A 173 18.18 -5.39 -30.38
C VAL A 173 17.61 -6.74 -30.89
N ASN A 174 17.24 -7.63 -29.99
CA ASN A 174 16.66 -8.95 -30.34
C ASN A 174 15.13 -8.89 -30.51
N GLY A 175 14.52 -7.71 -30.57
CA GLY A 175 13.08 -7.53 -30.76
C GLY A 175 12.21 -7.82 -29.52
N SER A 176 12.82 -8.12 -28.35
CA SER A 176 12.04 -8.25 -27.12
C SER A 176 11.66 -6.88 -26.58
N GLU A 177 10.40 -6.73 -26.20
CA GLU A 177 9.87 -5.50 -25.59
C GLU A 177 9.88 -5.61 -24.08
N THR A 178 10.38 -4.56 -23.44
CA THR A 178 10.34 -4.42 -21.98
C THR A 178 9.56 -3.17 -21.62
N THR A 179 8.55 -3.34 -20.79
CA THR A 179 7.79 -2.21 -20.25
C THR A 179 8.56 -1.59 -19.09
N VAL A 180 8.86 -0.30 -19.22
CA VAL A 180 9.49 0.53 -18.20
C VAL A 180 8.46 1.54 -17.69
N ILE A 181 8.42 1.74 -16.40
CA ILE A 181 7.57 2.72 -15.71
C ILE A 181 8.44 3.92 -15.38
N SER A 182 8.11 5.07 -15.93
CA SER A 182 8.81 6.34 -15.69
C SER A 182 7.98 7.22 -14.76
N PHE A 183 8.52 7.56 -13.61
CA PHE A 183 7.87 8.45 -12.65
C PHE A 183 8.04 9.91 -13.08
N ASP A 184 6.93 10.63 -13.24
CA ASP A 184 6.95 12.04 -13.60
C ASP A 184 7.19 12.93 -12.37
N ARG A 185 6.66 12.52 -11.22
CA ARG A 185 6.82 13.20 -9.92
C ARG A 185 6.53 12.25 -8.76
N GLU A 186 6.75 12.76 -7.56
CA GLU A 186 6.43 12.09 -6.30
C GLU A 186 4.93 11.76 -6.17
N SER A 187 4.60 10.62 -5.56
CA SER A 187 3.22 10.28 -5.22
C SER A 187 2.65 11.25 -4.20
N PRO A 188 1.42 11.78 -4.40
CA PRO A 188 0.76 12.64 -3.41
C PRO A 188 0.53 11.93 -2.07
N MET A 189 0.39 10.61 -2.07
CA MET A 189 0.26 9.83 -0.83
C MET A 189 1.55 9.88 0.01
N TRP A 190 2.70 9.86 -0.66
CA TRP A 190 3.99 10.05 0.00
C TRP A 190 4.15 11.47 0.50
N GLU A 191 3.80 12.45 -0.33
CA GLU A 191 3.87 13.87 0.04
C GLU A 191 3.06 14.16 1.30
N ILE A 192 1.83 13.64 1.39
CA ILE A 192 0.99 13.77 2.59
C ILE A 192 1.64 13.11 3.80
N ALA A 193 2.07 11.86 3.67
CA ALA A 193 2.58 11.07 4.79
C ALA A 193 3.93 11.58 5.31
N ALA A 194 4.83 12.00 4.41
CA ALA A 194 6.20 12.36 4.75
C ALA A 194 6.38 13.84 5.10
N LYS A 195 5.65 14.74 4.42
CA LYS A 195 5.83 16.19 4.56
C LYS A 195 4.90 16.82 5.58
N VAL A 196 3.75 16.20 5.83
CA VAL A 196 2.86 16.67 6.90
C VAL A 196 3.47 16.35 8.25
N LYS A 197 3.57 17.35 9.10
CA LYS A 197 4.17 17.27 10.43
C LYS A 197 3.57 16.09 11.22
N ASN A 198 4.36 15.11 11.54
CA ASN A 198 4.19 13.90 12.33
C ASN A 198 4.65 12.62 11.60
N HIS A 199 5.29 12.75 10.44
CA HIS A 199 5.90 11.64 9.72
C HIS A 199 5.09 10.34 9.79
N GLN A 200 3.89 10.37 9.20
CA GLN A 200 3.02 9.20 9.20
C GLN A 200 3.51 8.19 8.14
N VAL A 201 4.75 7.78 8.30
CA VAL A 201 5.40 6.80 7.44
C VAL A 201 5.90 5.65 8.29
N LEU A 202 5.61 4.45 7.86
CA LEU A 202 6.25 3.24 8.35
C LEU A 202 7.34 2.83 7.36
N SER A 203 8.40 2.23 7.86
CA SER A 203 9.45 1.65 7.02
C SER A 203 9.85 0.29 7.53
N CYS A 204 10.22 -0.60 6.62
CA CYS A 204 10.72 -1.92 6.98
C CYS A 204 11.61 -2.48 5.88
N ASP A 205 12.36 -3.52 6.22
CA ASP A 205 13.06 -4.32 5.24
C ASP A 205 12.04 -5.08 4.37
N ALA A 206 12.15 -4.92 3.05
CA ALA A 206 11.27 -5.60 2.11
C ALA A 206 11.40 -7.14 2.21
N GLU A 207 12.57 -7.66 2.60
CA GLU A 207 12.80 -9.09 2.78
C GLU A 207 11.87 -9.75 3.82
N LEU A 208 11.24 -8.96 4.69
CA LEU A 208 10.21 -9.47 5.60
C LEU A 208 9.01 -10.08 4.89
N LEU A 209 8.75 -9.71 3.64
CA LEU A 209 7.68 -10.29 2.82
C LEU A 209 8.06 -11.62 2.17
N ASN A 210 9.34 -12.02 2.21
CA ASN A 210 9.83 -13.26 1.62
C ASN A 210 9.62 -14.44 2.59
N VAL A 211 8.45 -15.05 2.53
CA VAL A 211 8.18 -16.30 3.26
C VAL A 211 8.66 -17.47 2.40
N PRO A 212 9.59 -18.30 2.89
CA PRO A 212 10.04 -19.49 2.17
C PRO A 212 8.85 -20.35 1.73
N GLU A 213 8.94 -20.93 0.53
CA GLU A 213 7.96 -21.86 -0.04
C GLU A 213 6.56 -21.28 -0.33
N GLN A 214 6.27 -20.06 0.13
CA GLN A 214 4.98 -19.43 -0.13
C GLN A 214 4.93 -18.80 -1.52
N LYS A 215 3.90 -19.15 -2.31
CA LYS A 215 3.65 -18.53 -3.61
C LYS A 215 3.31 -17.05 -3.46
N ASN A 216 3.89 -16.19 -4.29
CA ASN A 216 3.58 -14.77 -4.31
C ASN A 216 2.43 -14.48 -5.31
N THR A 217 1.24 -15.06 -5.02
CA THR A 217 0.01 -14.72 -5.74
C THR A 217 -0.47 -13.32 -5.30
N ARG A 218 -1.35 -12.68 -6.10
CA ARG A 218 -1.98 -11.40 -5.74
C ARG A 218 -2.57 -11.44 -4.32
N LEU A 219 -3.30 -12.51 -4.00
CA LEU A 219 -3.92 -12.69 -2.69
C LEU A 219 -2.90 -12.80 -1.56
N ASN A 220 -1.88 -13.64 -1.74
CA ASN A 220 -0.85 -13.84 -0.71
C ASN A 220 -0.08 -12.54 -0.42
N VAL A 221 0.27 -11.79 -1.48
CA VAL A 221 0.93 -10.50 -1.32
C VAL A 221 0.04 -9.50 -0.57
N ALA A 222 -1.25 -9.41 -0.93
CA ALA A 222 -2.20 -8.51 -0.26
C ALA A 222 -2.32 -8.81 1.24
N ILE A 223 -2.45 -10.09 1.61
CA ILE A 223 -2.57 -10.53 3.01
C ILE A 223 -1.28 -10.22 3.77
N LYS A 224 -0.13 -10.66 3.25
CA LYS A 224 1.17 -10.42 3.89
C LYS A 224 1.43 -8.93 4.10
N PHE A 225 1.15 -8.13 3.09
CA PHE A 225 1.36 -6.69 3.16
C PHE A 225 0.44 -6.03 4.19
N TYR A 226 -0.84 -6.40 4.23
CA TYR A 226 -1.77 -5.89 5.24
C TYR A 226 -1.30 -6.24 6.66
N VAL A 227 -0.96 -7.51 6.90
CA VAL A 227 -0.50 -7.99 8.21
C VAL A 227 0.80 -7.31 8.62
N LEU A 228 1.78 -7.20 7.71
CA LEU A 228 3.05 -6.50 7.99
C LEU A 228 2.80 -5.06 8.41
N ARG A 229 1.99 -4.33 7.66
CA ARG A 229 1.62 -2.96 8.00
C ARG A 229 1.00 -2.87 9.39
N ARG A 230 0.05 -3.75 9.72
CA ARG A 230 -0.58 -3.78 11.05
C ARG A 230 0.41 -4.07 12.17
N VAL A 231 1.34 -5.01 11.97
CA VAL A 231 2.41 -5.28 12.93
C VAL A 231 3.29 -4.05 13.13
N LEU A 232 3.69 -3.38 12.05
CA LEU A 232 4.48 -2.15 12.14
C LEU A 232 3.73 -1.01 12.84
N GLU A 233 2.42 -0.84 12.58
CA GLU A 233 1.57 0.12 13.29
C GLU A 233 1.53 -0.17 14.80
N ILE A 234 1.32 -1.42 15.18
CA ILE A 234 1.32 -1.86 16.59
C ILE A 234 2.67 -1.56 17.23
N CYS A 235 3.77 -1.86 16.54
CA CYS A 235 5.12 -1.57 17.02
C CYS A 235 5.35 -0.06 17.23
N ALA A 236 4.90 0.77 16.29
CA ALA A 236 5.09 2.22 16.33
C ALA A 236 4.22 2.92 17.38
N HIS A 237 3.02 2.39 17.67
CA HIS A 237 1.98 3.04 18.49
C HIS A 237 1.52 2.19 19.68
N ARG A 238 2.41 1.51 20.35
CA ARG A 238 2.14 0.51 21.42
C ARG A 238 1.18 0.96 22.51
N LYS A 239 1.26 2.24 22.91
CA LYS A 239 0.40 2.79 23.97
C LYS A 239 -1.00 3.15 23.50
N GLN A 240 -1.22 3.21 22.19
CA GLN A 240 -2.44 3.73 21.58
C GLN A 240 -3.22 2.68 20.79
N MET A 241 -2.60 1.55 20.47
CA MET A 241 -3.20 0.51 19.65
C MET A 241 -3.24 -0.82 20.39
N LEU A 242 -4.38 -1.49 20.29
CA LEU A 242 -4.49 -2.88 20.73
C LEU A 242 -3.61 -3.76 19.83
N PRO A 243 -2.81 -4.64 20.43
CA PRO A 243 -1.91 -5.54 19.69
C PRO A 243 -2.68 -6.75 19.11
N VAL A 244 -3.78 -6.46 18.42
CA VAL A 244 -4.68 -7.48 17.88
C VAL A 244 -4.82 -7.32 16.38
N ILE A 245 -4.80 -8.44 15.66
CA ILE A 245 -5.16 -8.55 14.25
C ILE A 245 -6.23 -9.61 14.15
N THR A 246 -7.41 -9.26 13.65
CA THR A 246 -8.52 -10.20 13.50
C THR A 246 -8.54 -10.78 12.08
N LEU A 247 -9.01 -12.01 11.94
CA LEU A 247 -9.27 -12.60 10.63
C LEU A 247 -10.36 -11.84 9.88
N ASP A 248 -11.34 -11.31 10.60
CA ASP A 248 -12.41 -10.49 10.00
C ASP A 248 -11.87 -9.20 9.40
N ASP A 249 -10.91 -8.54 10.05
CA ASP A 249 -10.22 -7.41 9.45
C ASP A 249 -9.49 -7.81 8.16
N ILE A 250 -8.80 -8.95 8.16
CA ILE A 250 -8.12 -9.46 6.96
C ILE A 250 -9.13 -9.72 5.85
N PHE A 251 -10.25 -10.41 6.15
CA PHE A 251 -11.29 -10.67 5.17
C PHE A 251 -11.89 -9.38 4.62
N GLN A 252 -12.18 -8.42 5.48
CA GLN A 252 -12.74 -7.14 5.06
C GLN A 252 -11.73 -6.34 4.21
N LYS A 253 -10.50 -6.19 4.68
CA LYS A 253 -9.47 -5.35 4.02
C LYS A 253 -8.91 -5.97 2.74
N CYS A 254 -8.90 -7.30 2.66
CA CYS A 254 -8.55 -8.02 1.43
C CYS A 254 -9.77 -8.37 0.55
N ARG A 255 -10.99 -7.85 0.90
CA ARG A 255 -12.25 -8.05 0.15
C ARG A 255 -12.68 -9.50 0.00
N LEU A 256 -12.55 -10.26 1.06
CA LEU A 256 -12.81 -11.69 1.12
C LEU A 256 -13.99 -12.06 2.04
N THR A 257 -14.80 -11.08 2.45
CA THR A 257 -15.95 -11.32 3.37
C THR A 257 -16.90 -12.39 2.84
N ASN A 258 -17.18 -12.35 1.54
CA ASN A 258 -18.07 -13.31 0.85
C ASN A 258 -17.31 -14.50 0.23
N ALA A 259 -16.03 -14.70 0.58
CA ALA A 259 -15.26 -15.81 0.04
C ALA A 259 -15.74 -17.16 0.56
N HIS A 260 -15.63 -18.19 -0.28
CA HIS A 260 -15.94 -19.57 0.11
C HIS A 260 -15.05 -20.05 1.26
N ARG A 261 -15.54 -21.06 2.00
CA ARG A 261 -14.87 -21.64 3.17
C ARG A 261 -13.41 -22.02 2.89
N GLU A 262 -13.11 -22.60 1.74
CA GLU A 262 -11.76 -23.01 1.36
C GLU A 262 -10.81 -21.81 1.21
N ILE A 263 -11.28 -20.70 0.64
CA ILE A 263 -10.49 -19.47 0.54
C ILE A 263 -10.24 -18.91 1.94
N LYS A 264 -11.25 -18.89 2.82
CA LYS A 264 -11.10 -18.43 4.20
C LYS A 264 -10.09 -19.28 4.98
N LYS A 265 -10.12 -20.61 4.80
CA LYS A 265 -9.16 -21.54 5.39
C LYS A 265 -7.74 -21.20 4.92
N ARG A 266 -7.55 -21.06 3.61
CA ARG A 266 -6.23 -20.69 3.03
C ARG A 266 -5.73 -19.34 3.53
N VAL A 267 -6.59 -18.34 3.66
CA VAL A 267 -6.23 -17.01 4.22
C VAL A 267 -5.70 -17.17 5.64
N ARG A 268 -6.36 -18.00 6.47
CA ARG A 268 -5.90 -18.29 7.83
C ARG A 268 -4.51 -18.95 7.83
N GLU A 269 -4.28 -19.92 6.95
CA GLU A 269 -2.99 -20.60 6.81
C GLU A 269 -1.89 -19.58 6.43
N ILE A 270 -2.12 -18.76 5.38
CA ILE A 270 -1.18 -17.72 4.96
C ILE A 270 -0.86 -16.76 6.11
N PHE A 271 -1.88 -16.35 6.87
CA PHE A 271 -1.73 -15.44 7.99
C PHE A 271 -0.85 -16.04 9.09
N ILE A 272 -1.14 -17.28 9.50
CA ILE A 272 -0.38 -17.97 10.56
C ILE A 272 1.09 -18.13 10.14
N GLU A 273 1.33 -18.70 8.95
CA GLU A 273 2.69 -18.88 8.42
C GLU A 273 3.47 -17.57 8.34
N PHE A 274 2.79 -16.49 7.97
CA PHE A 274 3.43 -15.18 7.90
C PHE A 274 3.76 -14.61 9.28
N VAL A 275 2.89 -14.74 10.27
CA VAL A 275 3.18 -14.30 11.64
C VAL A 275 4.31 -15.11 12.26
N GLU A 276 4.36 -16.43 12.03
CA GLU A 276 5.48 -17.29 12.43
C GLU A 276 6.80 -16.86 11.76
N HIS A 277 6.73 -16.50 10.46
CA HIS A 277 7.90 -15.96 9.75
C HIS A 277 8.37 -14.65 10.39
N LEU A 278 7.47 -13.71 10.72
CA LEU A 278 7.80 -12.47 11.39
C LEU A 278 8.38 -12.72 12.80
N GLN A 279 7.92 -13.77 13.49
CA GLN A 279 8.48 -14.19 14.76
C GLN A 279 9.93 -14.70 14.60
N LYS A 280 10.20 -15.57 13.61
CA LYS A 280 11.55 -16.02 13.27
C LYS A 280 12.48 -14.85 12.91
N LYS A 281 11.94 -13.82 12.23
CA LYS A 281 12.67 -12.57 11.91
C LYS A 281 12.73 -11.57 13.08
N LYS A 282 12.31 -11.95 14.28
CA LYS A 282 12.31 -11.14 15.51
C LYS A 282 11.54 -9.83 15.40
N LYS A 283 10.48 -9.77 14.57
CA LYS A 283 9.56 -8.63 14.49
C LYS A 283 8.36 -8.80 15.42
N VAL A 284 8.01 -10.03 15.75
CA VAL A 284 6.96 -10.42 16.69
C VAL A 284 7.58 -11.31 17.76
N LYS A 285 7.39 -11.00 19.04
CA LYS A 285 7.92 -11.79 20.17
C LYS A 285 7.14 -13.07 20.37
N SER A 286 5.83 -12.93 20.42
CA SER A 286 4.88 -14.02 20.58
C SER A 286 3.55 -13.63 19.97
N PHE A 287 2.71 -14.61 19.66
CA PHE A 287 1.33 -14.39 19.26
C PHE A 287 0.45 -15.50 19.83
N GLN A 288 -0.79 -15.14 20.09
CA GLN A 288 -1.84 -16.10 20.50
C GLN A 288 -2.98 -16.04 19.50
N ILE A 289 -3.42 -17.20 19.03
CA ILE A 289 -4.55 -17.30 18.13
C ILE A 289 -5.76 -17.61 18.97
N GLN A 290 -6.71 -16.68 19.07
CA GLN A 290 -8.06 -16.92 19.53
C GLN A 290 -8.95 -17.22 18.32
N ILE A 291 -10.16 -17.73 18.52
CA ILE A 291 -11.02 -18.20 17.43
C ILE A 291 -11.22 -17.14 16.33
N ASN A 292 -11.30 -15.87 16.71
CA ASN A 292 -11.49 -14.73 15.78
C ASN A 292 -10.41 -13.66 15.91
N GLU A 293 -9.47 -13.79 16.83
CA GLU A 293 -8.48 -12.76 17.11
C GLU A 293 -7.08 -13.35 17.26
N THR A 294 -6.09 -12.66 16.77
CA THR A 294 -4.68 -12.98 17.02
C THR A 294 -4.05 -11.84 17.78
N THR A 295 -3.67 -12.09 19.00
CA THR A 295 -2.92 -11.15 19.82
C THR A 295 -1.44 -11.27 19.49
N ILE A 296 -0.82 -10.17 19.16
CA ILE A 296 0.60 -10.09 18.77
C ILE A 296 1.36 -9.30 19.81
N SER A 297 2.42 -9.89 20.36
CA SER A 297 3.36 -9.18 21.21
C SER A 297 4.57 -8.76 20.36
N PRO A 298 4.73 -7.48 20.04
CA PRO A 298 5.85 -7.01 19.23
C PRO A 298 7.16 -7.08 20.00
N TYR A 299 8.28 -7.31 19.29
CA TYR A 299 9.59 -7.10 19.87
C TYR A 299 9.79 -5.62 20.19
N TYR A 300 10.46 -5.37 21.30
CA TYR A 300 10.95 -4.04 21.62
C TYR A 300 12.19 -3.77 20.74
N ILE A 301 12.09 -2.82 19.85
CA ILE A 301 13.23 -2.23 19.14
C ILE A 301 13.71 -1.04 19.96
#